data_5e221ee1ac7c25a7da49cb95d5d96dd7
#
_entry.id   5e221ee1ac7c25a7da49cb95d5d96dd7
#
_cell.length_a   1.000
_cell.length_b   1.000
_cell.length_c   1.000
_cell.angle_alpha   90.00
_cell.angle_beta   90.00
_cell.angle_gamma   90.00
#
_symmetry.space_group_name_H-M   'P 1'
#
loop_
_entity.id
_entity.type
_entity.pdbx_description
1 polymer ?
#
loop_
_entity_poly.entity_id
_entity_poly.type
_entity_poly.pdbx_seq_one_letter_code
_entity_poly.pdbx_strand_id
1 'polypeptide(L)'
;DKAQAGGRVHNGFQNELEKIWEEIVAHKEKHFILKTQEFFICGHSLGGAMATVAASRFDDVDSLYTYGSPRVGSKKFVKAITCPHYRHVNNNDIVPKVPFAFMGYRHHGTLRYINFHGNIRKMTKWQRFKDGWRGRRAAWKNGTKFDGAADHGMMNYITYTEQNDG
;
A
#
# COMPACT_ATOMS: atom_id res chain seq x y z
N ASP A 1 6.94 8.38 16.36
CA ASP A 1 8.36 8.72 16.18
C ASP A 1 8.58 9.61 14.97
N LYS A 2 9.72 10.30 14.95
CA LYS A 2 10.15 11.07 13.79
C LYS A 2 10.80 10.11 12.79
N ALA A 3 10.28 10.07 11.55
CA ALA A 3 10.92 9.34 10.46
C ALA A 3 12.27 10.00 10.09
N GLN A 4 13.22 9.21 9.58
CA GLN A 4 14.48 9.74 9.03
C GLN A 4 14.22 10.78 7.93
N ALA A 5 13.22 10.57 7.09
CA ALA A 5 12.79 11.53 6.06
C ALA A 5 12.01 12.74 6.62
N GLY A 6 11.88 12.85 7.95
CA GLY A 6 11.10 13.89 8.63
C GLY A 6 9.60 13.62 8.66
N GLY A 7 8.89 14.22 9.64
CA GLY A 7 7.48 13.96 9.90
C GLY A 7 7.26 12.81 10.89
N ARG A 8 6.00 12.40 11.08
CA ARG A 8 5.61 11.31 11.97
C ARG A 8 5.24 10.07 11.16
N VAL A 9 5.75 8.92 11.58
CA VAL A 9 5.42 7.58 11.08
C VAL A 9 4.75 6.79 12.20
N HIS A 10 3.92 5.84 11.87
CA HIS A 10 3.37 4.90 12.84
C HIS A 10 4.50 4.01 13.39
N ASN A 11 4.70 4.06 14.71
CA ASN A 11 5.81 3.38 15.39
C ASN A 11 5.88 1.90 15.07
N GLY A 12 4.74 1.21 15.08
CA GLY A 12 4.69 -0.21 14.75
C GLY A 12 5.28 -0.55 13.38
N PHE A 13 5.02 0.25 12.36
CA PHE A 13 5.55 -0.01 11.01
C PHE A 13 7.05 0.25 10.93
N GLN A 14 7.50 1.30 11.60
CA GLN A 14 8.92 1.62 11.68
C GLN A 14 9.68 0.53 12.47
N ASN A 15 9.17 0.12 13.63
CA ASN A 15 9.79 -0.89 14.45
C ASN A 15 9.89 -2.26 13.77
N GLU A 16 8.87 -2.65 12.98
CA GLU A 16 8.94 -3.90 12.22
C GLU A 16 9.98 -3.82 11.09
N LEU A 17 10.09 -2.67 10.43
CA LEU A 17 11.13 -2.47 9.42
C LEU A 17 12.53 -2.49 10.03
N GLU A 18 12.74 -1.88 11.21
CA GLU A 18 14.05 -1.84 11.88
C GLU A 18 14.61 -3.25 12.14
N LYS A 19 13.75 -4.23 12.42
CA LYS A 19 14.19 -5.61 12.65
C LYS A 19 14.94 -6.25 11.49
N ILE A 20 14.67 -5.80 10.27
CA ILE A 20 15.24 -6.36 9.04
C ILE A 20 15.98 -5.31 8.19
N TRP A 21 16.13 -4.08 8.72
CA TRP A 21 16.67 -2.97 7.94
C TRP A 21 18.11 -3.20 7.49
N GLU A 22 18.98 -3.66 8.38
CA GLU A 22 20.37 -3.95 8.06
C GLU A 22 20.51 -5.04 7.00
N GLU A 23 19.66 -6.07 7.05
CA GLU A 23 19.64 -7.14 6.06
C GLU A 23 19.20 -6.61 4.68
N ILE A 24 18.20 -5.73 4.64
CA ILE A 24 17.74 -5.09 3.39
C ILE A 24 18.86 -4.26 2.79
N VAL A 25 19.56 -3.44 3.58
CA VAL A 25 20.66 -2.59 3.12
C VAL A 25 21.80 -3.45 2.60
N ALA A 26 22.24 -4.44 3.36
CA ALA A 26 23.32 -5.35 2.95
C ALA A 26 22.95 -6.12 1.66
N HIS A 27 21.71 -6.59 1.53
CA HIS A 27 21.24 -7.25 0.33
C HIS A 27 21.26 -6.31 -0.88
N LYS A 28 20.78 -5.08 -0.69
CA LYS A 28 20.79 -4.04 -1.73
C LYS A 28 22.22 -3.74 -2.19
N GLU A 29 23.14 -3.48 -1.26
CA GLU A 29 24.55 -3.19 -1.57
C GLU A 29 25.23 -4.32 -2.32
N LYS A 30 24.90 -5.57 -1.99
CA LYS A 30 25.45 -6.75 -2.64
C LYS A 30 24.92 -6.97 -4.07
N HIS A 31 23.65 -6.68 -4.32
CA HIS A 31 22.97 -7.08 -5.56
C HIS A 31 22.67 -5.93 -6.53
N PHE A 32 22.62 -4.68 -6.03
CA PHE A 32 22.38 -3.49 -6.84
C PHE A 32 23.66 -2.66 -6.99
N ILE A 33 24.65 -3.24 -7.68
CA ILE A 33 25.99 -2.65 -7.84
C ILE A 33 26.02 -1.65 -9.00
N LEU A 34 25.24 -1.89 -10.05
CA LEU A 34 25.22 -1.06 -11.25
C LEU A 34 24.15 0.03 -11.11
N LYS A 35 24.49 1.27 -11.38
CA LYS A 35 23.54 2.42 -11.40
C LYS A 35 22.46 2.28 -12.48
N THR A 36 22.60 1.37 -13.41
CA THR A 36 21.64 1.07 -14.48
C THR A 36 20.57 0.03 -14.08
N GLN A 37 20.70 -0.56 -12.89
CA GLN A 37 19.71 -1.52 -12.40
C GLN A 37 18.52 -0.78 -11.82
N GLU A 38 17.32 -1.18 -12.25
CA GLU A 38 16.07 -0.66 -11.68
C GLU A 38 15.83 -1.26 -10.29
N PHE A 39 15.46 -0.41 -9.33
CA PHE A 39 15.19 -0.78 -7.95
C PHE A 39 13.73 -0.54 -7.60
N PHE A 40 12.97 -1.62 -7.53
CA PHE A 40 11.55 -1.58 -7.15
C PHE A 40 11.36 -2.10 -5.73
N ILE A 41 10.45 -1.46 -5.00
CA ILE A 41 10.03 -1.93 -3.68
C ILE A 41 8.54 -2.28 -3.76
N CYS A 42 8.16 -3.43 -3.21
CA CYS A 42 6.75 -3.80 -3.13
C CYS A 42 6.39 -4.39 -1.76
N GLY A 43 5.09 -4.35 -1.43
CA GLY A 43 4.62 -4.95 -0.19
C GLY A 43 3.10 -5.00 -0.06
N HIS A 44 2.62 -6.02 0.66
CA HIS A 44 1.21 -6.22 0.99
C HIS A 44 0.96 -5.95 2.48
N SER A 45 -0.18 -5.36 2.81
CA SER A 45 -0.62 -5.17 4.19
C SER A 45 0.40 -4.41 5.04
N LEU A 46 0.84 -4.99 6.18
CA LEU A 46 1.93 -4.50 7.01
C LEU A 46 3.23 -4.33 6.20
N GLY A 47 3.56 -5.30 5.33
CA GLY A 47 4.71 -5.21 4.42
C GLY A 47 4.61 -4.03 3.45
N GLY A 48 3.40 -3.63 3.04
CA GLY A 48 3.17 -2.41 2.25
C GLY A 48 3.47 -1.12 3.03
N ALA A 49 3.18 -1.11 4.33
CA ALA A 49 3.58 -0.01 5.20
C ALA A 49 5.11 0.03 5.41
N MET A 50 5.73 -1.11 5.68
CA MET A 50 7.19 -1.24 5.79
C MET A 50 7.89 -0.82 4.49
N ALA A 51 7.40 -1.27 3.33
CA ALA A 51 7.87 -0.87 2.00
C ALA A 51 7.81 0.66 1.80
N THR A 52 6.73 1.29 2.27
CA THR A 52 6.58 2.76 2.20
C THR A 52 7.59 3.48 3.10
N VAL A 53 7.90 2.95 4.28
CA VAL A 53 8.95 3.49 5.15
C VAL A 53 10.33 3.28 4.52
N ALA A 54 10.60 2.09 3.99
CA ALA A 54 11.86 1.79 3.31
C ALA A 54 12.10 2.72 2.11
N ALA A 55 11.09 2.91 1.27
CA ALA A 55 11.15 3.83 0.13
C ALA A 55 11.41 5.29 0.53
N SER A 56 11.09 5.69 1.76
CA SER A 56 11.44 7.04 2.28
C SER A 56 12.89 7.19 2.72
N ARG A 57 13.65 6.10 2.77
CA ARG A 57 15.05 6.05 3.22
C ARG A 57 16.06 5.85 2.10
N PHE A 58 15.59 5.36 0.94
CA PHE A 58 16.41 5.19 -0.25
C PHE A 58 16.12 6.30 -1.26
N ASP A 59 17.17 6.88 -1.83
CA ASP A 59 17.06 7.97 -2.80
C ASP A 59 16.94 7.47 -4.25
N ASP A 60 17.21 6.20 -4.48
CA ASP A 60 17.33 5.54 -5.79
C ASP A 60 16.21 4.52 -6.07
N VAL A 61 15.06 4.68 -5.46
CA VAL A 61 13.87 3.83 -5.74
C VAL A 61 13.19 4.29 -7.01
N ASP A 62 13.13 3.44 -8.02
CA ASP A 62 12.43 3.74 -9.27
C ASP A 62 10.93 3.76 -9.12
N SER A 63 10.37 2.79 -8.40
CA SER A 63 8.93 2.79 -8.06
C SER A 63 8.61 1.94 -6.85
N LEU A 64 7.54 2.35 -6.16
CA LEU A 64 6.95 1.64 -5.02
C LEU A 64 5.57 1.10 -5.40
N TYR A 65 5.34 -0.18 -5.12
CA TYR A 65 4.05 -0.84 -5.33
C TYR A 65 3.50 -1.37 -4.01
N THR A 66 2.30 -0.96 -3.63
CA THR A 66 1.69 -1.48 -2.40
C THR A 66 0.29 -2.03 -2.64
N TYR A 67 -0.05 -3.08 -1.93
CA TYR A 67 -1.30 -3.82 -2.03
C TYR A 67 -1.95 -3.87 -0.65
N GLY A 68 -3.14 -3.32 -0.50
CA GLY A 68 -3.84 -3.27 0.79
C GLY A 68 -3.08 -2.55 1.91
N SER A 69 -2.16 -1.65 1.60
CA SER A 69 -1.34 -0.97 2.60
C SER A 69 -2.14 0.02 3.45
N PRO A 70 -1.95 0.05 4.78
CA PRO A 70 -2.53 1.06 5.65
C PRO A 70 -1.93 2.45 5.41
N ARG A 71 -2.48 3.49 6.06
CA ARG A 71 -1.85 4.82 6.08
C ARG A 71 -0.61 4.81 6.97
N VAL A 72 0.51 5.29 6.44
CA VAL A 72 1.81 5.07 7.08
C VAL A 72 2.25 6.22 7.98
N GLY A 73 2.00 7.47 7.58
CA GLY A 73 2.52 8.60 8.32
C GLY A 73 1.81 9.93 8.08
N SER A 74 2.37 10.99 8.63
CA SER A 74 1.85 12.35 8.52
C SER A 74 2.00 12.93 7.10
N LYS A 75 1.32 14.06 6.85
CA LYS A 75 1.44 14.79 5.58
C LYS A 75 2.89 15.16 5.27
N LYS A 76 3.69 15.50 6.30
CA LYS A 76 5.11 15.83 6.12
C LYS A 76 5.90 14.59 5.68
N PHE A 77 5.68 13.46 6.32
CA PHE A 77 6.31 12.18 5.96
C PHE A 77 6.02 11.78 4.51
N VAL A 78 4.74 11.73 4.12
CA VAL A 78 4.37 11.27 2.77
C VAL A 78 4.87 12.23 1.67
N LYS A 79 5.07 13.51 1.97
CA LYS A 79 5.67 14.46 1.04
C LYS A 79 7.18 14.30 0.84
N ALA A 80 7.86 13.63 1.75
CA ALA A 80 9.29 13.37 1.65
C ALA A 80 9.61 12.15 0.77
N ILE A 81 8.60 11.35 0.43
CA ILE A 81 8.77 10.22 -0.50
C ILE A 81 8.74 10.78 -1.93
N THR A 82 9.82 10.58 -2.67
CA THR A 82 10.01 11.17 -4.01
C THR A 82 9.70 10.21 -5.15
N CYS A 83 9.84 8.90 -4.93
CA CYS A 83 9.60 7.90 -5.96
C CYS A 83 8.11 7.79 -6.34
N PRO A 84 7.79 7.43 -7.59
CA PRO A 84 6.44 7.02 -7.99
C PRO A 84 5.92 5.91 -7.08
N HIS A 85 4.67 6.03 -6.65
CA HIS A 85 4.03 5.01 -5.81
C HIS A 85 2.66 4.64 -6.37
N TYR A 86 2.48 3.39 -6.69
CA TYR A 86 1.23 2.80 -7.18
C TYR A 86 0.60 1.98 -6.06
N ARG A 87 -0.51 2.48 -5.53
CA ARG A 87 -1.16 1.95 -4.35
C ARG A 87 -2.44 1.23 -4.73
N HIS A 88 -2.38 -0.12 -4.75
CA HIS A 88 -3.51 -0.98 -5.07
C HIS A 88 -4.41 -1.14 -3.85
N VAL A 89 -5.71 -0.92 -4.05
CA VAL A 89 -6.73 -1.04 -3.01
C VAL A 89 -7.93 -1.78 -3.58
N ASN A 90 -8.19 -2.95 -3.03
CA ASN A 90 -9.32 -3.77 -3.44
C ASN A 90 -10.61 -3.31 -2.72
N ASN A 91 -11.64 -3.07 -3.45
CA ASN A 91 -13.04 -2.75 -3.10
C ASN A 91 -13.28 -2.39 -1.62
N ASN A 92 -13.72 -3.36 -0.82
CA ASN A 92 -14.06 -3.15 0.60
C ASN A 92 -12.91 -3.38 1.57
N ASP A 93 -11.69 -3.66 1.10
CA ASP A 93 -10.52 -3.85 1.96
C ASP A 93 -10.48 -2.76 3.06
N ILE A 94 -10.47 -3.22 4.32
CA ILE A 94 -10.52 -2.34 5.49
C ILE A 94 -9.14 -1.77 5.86
N VAL A 95 -8.07 -2.52 5.55
CA VAL A 95 -6.71 -2.17 5.98
C VAL A 95 -6.25 -0.81 5.43
N PRO A 96 -6.50 -0.43 4.15
CA PRO A 96 -6.17 0.90 3.67
C PRO A 96 -6.95 2.05 4.34
N LYS A 97 -7.97 1.73 5.12
CA LYS A 97 -8.78 2.74 5.82
C LYS A 97 -8.20 3.10 7.19
N VAL A 98 -7.27 2.32 7.71
CA VAL A 98 -6.60 2.52 9.01
C VAL A 98 -5.13 2.87 8.85
N PRO A 99 -4.48 3.53 9.83
CA PRO A 99 -5.12 4.37 10.85
C PRO A 99 -5.99 5.46 10.23
N PHE A 100 -6.99 5.96 10.97
CA PHE A 100 -7.92 6.93 10.40
C PHE A 100 -7.26 8.26 10.01
N ALA A 101 -7.76 8.86 8.94
CA ALA A 101 -7.20 10.11 8.42
C ALA A 101 -7.31 11.29 9.40
N PHE A 102 -8.35 11.31 10.27
CA PHE A 102 -8.51 12.35 11.29
C PHE A 102 -7.41 12.29 12.38
N MET A 103 -6.74 11.13 12.55
CA MET A 103 -5.58 10.98 13.42
C MET A 103 -4.28 11.57 12.81
N GLY A 104 -4.38 12.21 11.67
CA GLY A 104 -3.24 12.85 10.98
C GLY A 104 -2.51 11.96 9.98
N TYR A 105 -2.89 10.69 9.85
CA TYR A 105 -2.26 9.77 8.90
C TYR A 105 -2.74 10.00 7.46
N ARG A 106 -1.83 9.85 6.51
CA ARG A 106 -2.08 10.05 5.08
C ARG A 106 -1.53 8.88 4.26
N HIS A 107 -2.09 8.73 3.09
CA HIS A 107 -1.49 7.90 2.05
C HIS A 107 -0.53 8.72 1.19
N HIS A 108 0.49 8.05 0.69
CA HIS A 108 1.33 8.50 -0.43
C HIS A 108 0.86 7.86 -1.74
N GLY A 109 1.19 8.50 -2.86
CA GLY A 109 1.11 7.90 -4.19
C GLY A 109 -0.27 7.87 -4.83
N THR A 110 -0.28 7.27 -6.02
CA THR A 110 -1.44 7.17 -6.90
C THR A 110 -2.31 5.97 -6.54
N LEU A 111 -3.61 6.19 -6.35
CA LEU A 111 -4.55 5.10 -6.08
C LEU A 111 -4.84 4.30 -7.35
N ARG A 112 -4.64 3.00 -7.28
CA ARG A 112 -5.07 1.96 -8.22
C ARG A 112 -6.22 1.19 -7.58
N TYR A 113 -7.46 1.64 -7.80
CA TYR A 113 -8.62 1.04 -7.17
C TYR A 113 -9.12 -0.15 -7.98
N ILE A 114 -9.19 -1.31 -7.34
CA ILE A 114 -9.77 -2.54 -7.87
C ILE A 114 -11.24 -2.55 -7.48
N ASN A 115 -12.14 -2.53 -8.45
CA ASN A 115 -13.57 -2.48 -8.21
C ASN A 115 -14.13 -3.87 -7.88
N PHE A 116 -15.41 -3.93 -7.53
CA PHE A 116 -16.13 -5.17 -7.21
C PHE A 116 -16.02 -6.27 -8.31
N HIS A 117 -15.75 -5.89 -9.55
CA HIS A 117 -15.57 -6.81 -10.68
C HIS A 117 -14.09 -7.18 -10.95
N GLY A 118 -13.18 -6.81 -10.08
CA GLY A 118 -11.75 -7.08 -10.24
C GLY A 118 -11.01 -6.15 -11.23
N ASN A 119 -11.66 -5.11 -11.77
CA ASN A 119 -11.02 -4.21 -12.72
C ASN A 119 -10.36 -3.02 -12.03
N ILE A 120 -9.14 -2.66 -12.46
CA ILE A 120 -8.45 -1.45 -12.00
C ILE A 120 -9.05 -0.24 -12.73
N ARG A 121 -9.65 0.67 -11.99
CA ARG A 121 -10.30 1.86 -12.55
C ARG A 121 -10.05 3.13 -11.75
N LYS A 122 -9.95 4.26 -12.46
CA LYS A 122 -10.04 5.59 -11.85
C LYS A 122 -11.50 5.85 -11.50
N MET A 123 -11.81 5.87 -10.21
CA MET A 123 -13.17 6.09 -9.71
C MET A 123 -13.22 7.25 -8.72
N THR A 124 -14.26 8.08 -8.81
CA THR A 124 -14.53 9.13 -7.82
C THR A 124 -14.85 8.53 -6.45
N LYS A 125 -14.79 9.34 -5.40
CA LYS A 125 -15.16 8.89 -4.05
C LYS A 125 -16.59 8.33 -3.98
N TRP A 126 -17.51 8.95 -4.72
CA TRP A 126 -18.90 8.50 -4.79
C TRP A 126 -19.08 7.18 -5.54
N GLN A 127 -18.37 7.01 -6.65
CA GLN A 127 -18.39 5.73 -7.38
C GLN A 127 -17.82 4.59 -6.53
N ARG A 128 -16.71 4.81 -5.81
CA ARG A 128 -16.14 3.83 -4.87
C ARG A 128 -17.07 3.50 -3.71
N PHE A 129 -17.80 4.49 -3.19
CA PHE A 129 -18.82 4.26 -2.17
C PHE A 129 -19.93 3.33 -2.68
N LYS A 130 -20.47 3.60 -3.88
CA LYS A 130 -21.49 2.74 -4.52
C LYS A 130 -20.97 1.33 -4.80
N ASP A 131 -19.71 1.24 -5.27
CA ASP A 131 -19.06 -0.03 -5.56
C ASP A 131 -18.87 -0.88 -4.30
N GLY A 132 -18.41 -0.27 -3.21
CA GLY A 132 -18.31 -0.93 -1.91
C GLY A 132 -19.67 -1.37 -1.33
N TRP A 133 -20.74 -0.66 -1.65
CA TRP A 133 -22.12 -1.07 -1.30
C TRP A 133 -22.56 -2.31 -2.08
N ARG A 134 -22.19 -2.40 -3.35
CA ARG A 134 -22.45 -3.59 -4.19
C ARG A 134 -21.74 -4.83 -3.64
N GLY A 135 -20.45 -4.69 -3.30
CA GLY A 135 -19.68 -5.78 -2.69
C GLY A 135 -20.32 -6.27 -1.40
N ARG A 136 -20.61 -5.36 -0.45
CA ARG A 136 -21.27 -5.71 0.81
C ARG A 136 -22.62 -6.40 0.63
N ARG A 137 -23.44 -5.93 -0.31
CA ARG A 137 -24.73 -6.52 -0.59
C ARG A 137 -24.61 -7.93 -1.20
N ALA A 138 -23.60 -8.15 -2.06
CA ALA A 138 -23.31 -9.47 -2.61
C ALA A 138 -22.80 -10.42 -1.53
N ALA A 139 -21.87 -10.00 -0.68
CA ALA A 139 -21.36 -10.76 0.44
C ALA A 139 -22.49 -11.18 1.41
N TRP A 140 -23.39 -10.24 1.74
CA TRP A 140 -24.54 -10.53 2.61
C TRP A 140 -25.49 -11.58 2.01
N LYS A 141 -25.76 -11.50 0.70
CA LYS A 141 -26.59 -12.50 -0.01
C LYS A 141 -25.94 -13.90 0.00
N ASN A 142 -24.61 -13.95 -0.01
CA ASN A 142 -23.83 -15.20 -0.01
C ASN A 142 -23.50 -15.71 1.41
N GLY A 143 -24.07 -15.09 2.46
CA GLY A 143 -23.87 -15.50 3.85
C GLY A 143 -22.52 -15.09 4.47
N THR A 144 -21.72 -14.27 3.78
CA THR A 144 -20.40 -13.81 4.25
C THR A 144 -20.57 -12.52 5.02
N LYS A 145 -20.40 -12.57 6.36
CA LYS A 145 -20.62 -11.39 7.23
C LYS A 145 -19.51 -10.32 7.18
N PHE A 146 -18.30 -10.65 6.69
CA PHE A 146 -17.14 -9.74 6.67
C PHE A 146 -16.40 -9.78 5.33
N ASP A 147 -16.85 -8.97 4.39
CA ASP A 147 -16.27 -8.79 3.06
C ASP A 147 -14.86 -8.13 3.12
N GLY A 148 -14.68 -7.17 4.04
CA GLY A 148 -13.44 -6.38 4.12
C GLY A 148 -12.18 -7.16 4.51
N ALA A 149 -12.30 -8.29 5.21
CA ALA A 149 -11.17 -9.16 5.51
C ALA A 149 -10.86 -10.09 4.32
N ALA A 150 -11.89 -10.58 3.62
CA ALA A 150 -11.73 -11.38 2.41
C ALA A 150 -11.08 -10.57 1.28
N ASP A 151 -11.50 -9.31 1.09
CA ASP A 151 -10.95 -8.40 0.09
C ASP A 151 -9.47 -8.02 0.37
N HIS A 152 -9.00 -8.23 1.59
CA HIS A 152 -7.61 -7.97 1.98
C HIS A 152 -6.65 -9.09 1.57
N GLY A 153 -7.15 -10.25 1.21
CA GLY A 153 -6.32 -11.42 0.86
C GLY A 153 -5.36 -11.15 -0.30
N MET A 154 -4.08 -11.52 -0.15
CA MET A 154 -3.05 -11.31 -1.18
C MET A 154 -3.41 -11.97 -2.52
N MET A 155 -4.03 -13.14 -2.50
CA MET A 155 -4.45 -13.86 -3.72
C MET A 155 -5.42 -13.03 -4.58
N ASN A 156 -6.33 -12.27 -3.95
CA ASN A 156 -7.23 -11.38 -4.69
C ASN A 156 -6.45 -10.26 -5.41
N TYR A 157 -5.43 -9.71 -4.74
CA TYR A 157 -4.58 -8.69 -5.35
C TYR A 157 -3.78 -9.25 -6.53
N ILE A 158 -3.21 -10.45 -6.39
CA ILE A 158 -2.47 -11.13 -7.49
C ILE A 158 -3.41 -11.35 -8.67
N THR A 159 -4.52 -12.05 -8.47
CA THR A 159 -5.48 -12.38 -9.53
C THR A 159 -5.96 -11.13 -10.27
N TYR A 160 -6.33 -10.09 -9.55
CA TYR A 160 -6.87 -8.88 -10.18
C TYR A 160 -5.81 -8.02 -10.86
N THR A 161 -4.57 -7.99 -10.37
CA THR A 161 -3.49 -7.30 -11.08
C THR A 161 -3.13 -8.02 -12.37
N GLU A 162 -2.96 -9.34 -12.35
CA GLU A 162 -2.71 -10.15 -13.55
C GLU A 162 -3.80 -9.98 -14.63
N GLN A 163 -5.07 -9.92 -14.23
CA GLN A 163 -6.20 -9.68 -15.16
C GLN A 163 -6.17 -8.29 -15.83
N ASN A 164 -5.45 -7.33 -15.29
CA ASN A 164 -5.41 -5.95 -15.79
C ASN A 164 -4.09 -5.57 -16.45
N ASP A 165 -3.10 -6.48 -16.49
CA ASP A 165 -1.78 -6.28 -17.12
C ASP A 165 -1.72 -6.81 -18.57
N GLY A 166 -2.86 -7.31 -19.13
CA GLY A 166 -3.02 -7.84 -20.47
C GLY A 166 -3.53 -6.83 -21.51
#